data_f2bc4bda3a5312ea0b0d4af99b9f9334
#
_entry.id   f2bc4bda3a5312ea0b0d4af99b9f9334
#
_cell.length_a   1.000
_cell.length_b   1.000
_cell.length_c   1.000
_cell.angle_alpha   90.00
_cell.angle_beta   90.00
_cell.angle_gamma   90.00
#
_symmetry.space_group_name_H-M   'P 1'
#
loop_
_entity.id
_entity.type
_entity.pdbx_description
1 polymer ?
#
loop_
_entity_poly.entity_id
_entity_poly.type
_entity_poly.pdbx_seq_one_letter_code
_entity_poly.pdbx_strand_id
1 'polypeptide(L)'
;MVSQTTIKSRPSLGAVVQLLAAAQLPTEDLTAAHCEHFFFAGSPTEPTGLVGLELLGDVALLRSLVVAADRRGTGEGAALLKHAEDQARAQGVRTLYLLTTTAESFFAKHGYQRAARESAPAAIRGTREFAGICPASSTFMLRHIS
;
A
#
# COMPACT_ATOMS: atom_id res chain seq x y z
N MET A 1 -26.97 10.21 -3.32
CA MET A 1 -26.00 10.58 -2.27
C MET A 1 -24.73 9.77 -2.45
N VAL A 2 -23.61 10.44 -2.45
CA VAL A 2 -22.33 9.74 -2.60
C VAL A 2 -21.92 9.18 -1.25
N SER A 3 -21.70 7.88 -1.20
CA SER A 3 -21.16 7.23 -0.01
C SER A 3 -19.68 7.57 0.10
N GLN A 4 -19.28 8.18 1.19
CA GLN A 4 -17.87 8.44 1.45
C GLN A 4 -17.24 7.27 2.19
N THR A 5 -16.10 6.80 1.67
CA THR A 5 -15.31 5.81 2.37
C THR A 5 -14.62 6.46 3.56
N THR A 6 -14.95 6.01 4.76
CA THR A 6 -14.28 6.47 5.98
C THR A 6 -13.02 5.64 6.18
N ILE A 7 -11.86 6.31 6.22
CA ILE A 7 -10.58 5.64 6.35
C ILE A 7 -9.99 5.98 7.71
N LYS A 8 -9.58 4.93 8.42
CA LYS A 8 -9.02 5.02 9.76
C LYS A 8 -7.59 4.52 9.74
N SER A 9 -6.82 4.91 10.75
CA SER A 9 -5.42 4.46 10.89
C SER A 9 -5.29 3.42 11.99
N ARG A 10 -4.15 2.75 11.98
CA ARG A 10 -3.74 1.79 13.02
C ARG A 10 -4.67 0.60 13.17
N PRO A 11 -4.85 -0.21 12.12
CA PRO A 11 -5.59 -1.46 12.25
C PRO A 11 -4.84 -2.43 13.16
N SER A 12 -5.54 -3.43 13.70
CA SER A 12 -4.87 -4.47 14.47
C SER A 12 -4.03 -5.37 13.56
N LEU A 13 -2.91 -5.87 14.06
CA LEU A 13 -2.04 -6.76 13.29
C LEU A 13 -2.79 -8.01 12.83
N GLY A 14 -3.60 -8.59 13.70
CA GLY A 14 -4.37 -9.79 13.34
C GLY A 14 -5.32 -9.55 12.17
N ALA A 15 -6.05 -8.43 12.18
CA ALA A 15 -6.96 -8.09 11.09
C ALA A 15 -6.20 -7.81 9.79
N VAL A 16 -5.04 -7.16 9.87
CA VAL A 16 -4.18 -6.89 8.71
C VAL A 16 -3.71 -8.20 8.09
N VAL A 17 -3.15 -9.10 8.89
CA VAL A 17 -2.65 -10.38 8.41
C VAL A 17 -3.76 -11.20 7.79
N GLN A 18 -4.93 -11.24 8.42
CA GLN A 18 -6.06 -12.02 7.91
C GLN A 18 -6.51 -11.52 6.52
N LEU A 19 -6.67 -10.21 6.37
CA LEU A 19 -7.12 -9.63 5.10
C LEU A 19 -6.08 -9.83 3.98
N LEU A 20 -4.80 -9.62 4.29
CA LEU A 20 -3.74 -9.79 3.32
C LEU A 20 -3.55 -11.25 2.92
N ALA A 21 -3.61 -12.17 3.87
CA ALA A 21 -3.47 -13.59 3.59
C ALA A 21 -4.62 -14.08 2.68
N ALA A 22 -5.83 -13.59 2.91
CA ALA A 22 -6.98 -13.92 2.06
C ALA A 22 -6.79 -13.45 0.63
N ALA A 23 -6.02 -12.38 0.42
CA ALA A 23 -5.70 -11.84 -0.91
C ALA A 23 -4.38 -12.37 -1.45
N GLN A 24 -3.72 -13.29 -0.76
CA GLN A 24 -2.43 -13.89 -1.13
C GLN A 24 -1.31 -12.85 -1.25
N LEU A 25 -1.34 -11.83 -0.39
CA LEU A 25 -0.31 -10.81 -0.32
C LEU A 25 0.68 -11.12 0.80
N PRO A 26 1.94 -10.63 0.70
CA PRO A 26 2.96 -10.92 1.71
C PRO A 26 2.59 -10.40 3.10
N THR A 27 2.81 -11.24 4.11
CA THR A 27 2.57 -10.89 5.52
C THR A 27 3.78 -11.19 6.41
N GLU A 28 4.82 -11.80 5.86
CA GLU A 28 5.92 -12.39 6.62
C GLU A 28 6.74 -11.39 7.40
N ASP A 29 6.82 -10.13 6.92
CA ASP A 29 7.60 -9.09 7.56
C ASP A 29 6.77 -8.23 8.52
N LEU A 30 5.46 -8.46 8.61
CA LEU A 30 4.57 -7.55 9.34
C LEU A 30 4.72 -7.67 10.85
N THR A 31 4.77 -6.51 11.49
CA THR A 31 4.79 -6.36 12.94
C THR A 31 3.77 -5.32 13.36
N ALA A 32 3.51 -5.22 14.66
CA ALA A 32 2.62 -4.19 15.19
C ALA A 32 3.10 -2.78 14.83
N ALA A 33 4.42 -2.57 14.73
CA ALA A 33 4.98 -1.27 14.36
C ALA A 33 4.58 -0.85 12.94
N HIS A 34 4.48 -1.79 12.01
CA HIS A 34 4.01 -1.49 10.66
C HIS A 34 2.59 -0.92 10.66
N CYS A 35 1.74 -1.40 11.57
CA CYS A 35 0.33 -0.98 11.61
C CYS A 35 0.16 0.49 11.96
N GLU A 36 1.17 1.14 12.53
CA GLU A 36 1.11 2.58 12.82
C GLU A 36 0.99 3.42 11.54
N HIS A 37 1.45 2.90 10.41
CA HIS A 37 1.40 3.58 9.13
C HIS A 37 0.51 2.84 8.13
N PHE A 38 -0.44 2.07 8.63
CA PHE A 38 -1.45 1.40 7.83
C PHE A 38 -2.80 2.09 8.04
N PHE A 39 -3.62 2.06 7.00
CA PHE A 39 -4.93 2.70 6.98
C PHE A 39 -5.95 1.69 6.47
N PHE A 40 -7.16 1.75 7.00
CA PHE A 40 -8.18 0.76 6.65
C PHE A 40 -9.55 1.39 6.52
N ALA A 41 -10.39 0.77 5.73
CA ALA A 41 -11.83 1.04 5.64
C ALA A 41 -12.57 -0.11 6.30
N GLY A 42 -13.80 0.12 6.72
CA GLY A 42 -14.60 -0.89 7.40
C GLY A 42 -14.41 -0.84 8.90
N SER A 43 -14.69 -1.94 9.58
CA SER A 43 -14.54 -1.99 11.03
C SER A 43 -13.12 -2.42 11.43
N PRO A 44 -12.68 -2.11 12.67
CA PRO A 44 -11.35 -2.53 13.12
C PRO A 44 -11.15 -4.05 13.17
N THR A 45 -12.21 -4.82 13.34
CA THR A 45 -12.13 -6.28 13.41
C THR A 45 -12.37 -6.93 12.05
N GLU A 46 -13.08 -6.25 11.14
CA GLU A 46 -13.38 -6.75 9.80
C GLU A 46 -13.16 -5.63 8.79
N PRO A 47 -11.90 -5.25 8.52
CA PRO A 47 -11.65 -4.21 7.52
C PRO A 47 -12.06 -4.69 6.13
N THR A 48 -12.60 -3.78 5.34
CA THR A 48 -13.01 -4.06 3.96
C THR A 48 -11.94 -3.64 2.97
N GLY A 49 -10.96 -2.88 3.40
CA GLY A 49 -9.84 -2.46 2.58
C GLY A 49 -8.69 -1.99 3.45
N LEU A 50 -7.50 -2.00 2.89
CA LEU A 50 -6.26 -1.74 3.62
C LEU A 50 -5.23 -1.15 2.69
N VAL A 51 -4.36 -0.30 3.22
CA VAL A 51 -3.16 0.18 2.54
C VAL A 51 -2.10 0.50 3.58
N GLY A 52 -0.84 0.28 3.25
CA GLY A 52 0.27 0.55 4.17
C GLY A 52 1.36 1.40 3.55
N LEU A 53 2.10 2.08 4.41
CA LEU A 53 3.28 2.85 4.04
C LEU A 53 4.46 2.40 4.90
N GLU A 54 5.62 2.25 4.27
CA GLU A 54 6.89 2.21 4.99
C GLU A 54 7.59 3.54 4.74
N LEU A 55 7.67 4.37 5.76
CA LEU A 55 8.23 5.72 5.66
C LEU A 55 9.75 5.69 5.79
N LEU A 56 10.44 6.22 4.79
CA LEU A 56 11.89 6.13 4.67
C LEU A 56 12.50 7.50 4.33
N GLY A 57 12.12 8.51 5.10
CA GLY A 57 12.58 9.87 4.85
C GLY A 57 11.72 10.57 3.80
N ASP A 58 12.34 11.00 2.70
CA ASP A 58 11.62 11.66 1.61
C ASP A 58 11.07 10.69 0.57
N VAL A 59 11.27 9.39 0.77
CA VAL A 59 10.66 8.34 -0.03
C VAL A 59 9.88 7.41 0.88
N ALA A 60 8.95 6.66 0.30
CA ALA A 60 8.21 5.64 1.04
C ALA A 60 7.84 4.50 0.10
N LEU A 61 7.65 3.33 0.69
CA LEU A 61 7.12 2.17 -0.02
C LEU A 61 5.63 2.08 0.30
N LEU A 62 4.79 2.17 -0.74
CA LEU A 62 3.38 1.86 -0.63
C LEU A 62 3.21 0.36 -0.75
N ARG A 63 2.48 -0.24 0.16
CA ARG A 63 2.34 -1.68 0.20
C ARG A 63 0.95 -2.09 0.66
N SER A 64 0.63 -3.36 0.45
CA SER A 64 -0.52 -4.00 1.08
C SER A 64 -1.86 -3.35 0.73
N LEU A 65 -1.96 -2.73 -0.45
CA LEU A 65 -3.22 -2.19 -0.91
C LEU A 65 -4.12 -3.36 -1.31
N VAL A 66 -5.22 -3.51 -0.61
CA VAL A 66 -6.18 -4.59 -0.86
C VAL A 66 -7.58 -4.11 -0.54
N VAL A 67 -8.55 -4.59 -1.30
CA VAL A 67 -9.98 -4.38 -1.05
C VAL A 67 -10.63 -5.76 -1.02
N ALA A 68 -11.48 -6.00 -0.04
CA ALA A 68 -12.21 -7.27 0.08
C ALA A 68 -13.01 -7.52 -1.19
N ALA A 69 -13.17 -8.81 -1.55
CA ALA A 69 -13.77 -9.19 -2.82
C ALA A 69 -15.17 -8.61 -3.04
N ASP A 70 -15.97 -8.52 -1.99
CA ASP A 70 -17.32 -7.99 -2.04
C ASP A 70 -17.38 -6.45 -2.10
N ARG A 71 -16.23 -5.79 -1.95
CA ARG A 71 -16.14 -4.32 -2.00
C ARG A 71 -15.38 -3.82 -3.23
N ARG A 72 -14.96 -4.70 -4.11
CA ARG A 72 -14.27 -4.31 -5.33
C ARG A 72 -15.23 -3.61 -6.28
N GLY A 73 -14.71 -2.63 -7.03
CA GLY A 73 -15.52 -1.84 -7.94
C GLY A 73 -16.29 -0.71 -7.28
N THR A 74 -16.11 -0.48 -5.97
CA THR A 74 -16.81 0.59 -5.24
C THR A 74 -16.03 1.90 -5.18
N GLY A 75 -14.77 1.92 -5.68
CA GLY A 75 -13.90 3.09 -5.55
C GLY A 75 -13.11 3.09 -4.24
N GLU A 76 -13.24 2.08 -3.41
CA GLU A 76 -12.56 2.03 -2.11
C GLU A 76 -11.04 1.95 -2.27
N GLY A 77 -10.55 1.20 -3.27
CA GLY A 77 -9.12 1.12 -3.55
C GLY A 77 -8.53 2.47 -3.90
N ALA A 78 -9.21 3.24 -4.75
CA ALA A 78 -8.78 4.58 -5.13
C ALA A 78 -8.78 5.53 -3.93
N ALA A 79 -9.79 5.43 -3.06
CA ALA A 79 -9.88 6.25 -1.85
C ALA A 79 -8.76 5.93 -0.87
N LEU A 80 -8.43 4.65 -0.69
CA LEU A 80 -7.32 4.22 0.16
C LEU A 80 -5.98 4.72 -0.39
N LEU A 81 -5.77 4.59 -1.70
CA LEU A 81 -4.55 5.07 -2.34
C LEU A 81 -4.37 6.56 -2.14
N LYS A 82 -5.42 7.35 -2.40
CA LYS A 82 -5.37 8.80 -2.22
C LYS A 82 -5.07 9.17 -0.77
N HIS A 83 -5.69 8.48 0.18
CA HIS A 83 -5.45 8.73 1.60
C HIS A 83 -3.98 8.47 1.96
N ALA A 84 -3.41 7.36 1.49
CA ALA A 84 -2.01 7.06 1.72
C ALA A 84 -1.09 8.12 1.12
N GLU A 85 -1.39 8.57 -0.10
CA GLU A 85 -0.61 9.64 -0.75
C GLU A 85 -0.65 10.93 0.06
N ASP A 86 -1.82 11.32 0.54
CA ASP A 86 -1.97 12.53 1.35
C ASP A 86 -1.22 12.42 2.68
N GLN A 87 -1.28 11.25 3.32
CA GLN A 87 -0.53 11.00 4.55
C GLN A 87 0.98 11.03 4.32
N ALA A 88 1.43 10.46 3.21
CA ALA A 88 2.85 10.46 2.85
C ALA A 88 3.35 11.90 2.64
N ARG A 89 2.58 12.72 1.92
CA ARG A 89 2.93 14.14 1.73
C ARG A 89 3.03 14.88 3.07
N ALA A 90 2.11 14.61 3.98
CA ALA A 90 2.13 15.22 5.31
C ALA A 90 3.38 14.85 6.10
N GLN A 91 4.00 13.71 5.80
CA GLN A 91 5.24 13.24 6.43
C GLN A 91 6.50 13.67 5.67
N GLY A 92 6.37 14.48 4.62
CA GLY A 92 7.51 14.97 3.86
C GLY A 92 7.96 14.04 2.73
N VAL A 93 7.19 13.03 2.41
CA VAL A 93 7.52 12.11 1.32
C VAL A 93 7.29 12.80 -0.02
N ARG A 94 8.27 12.66 -0.92
CA ARG A 94 8.21 13.24 -2.26
C ARG A 94 7.95 12.22 -3.35
N THR A 95 8.34 10.98 -3.12
CA THR A 95 8.17 9.91 -4.10
C THR A 95 7.70 8.64 -3.41
N LEU A 96 6.66 8.04 -3.96
CA LEU A 96 6.16 6.73 -3.54
C LEU A 96 6.63 5.67 -4.52
N TYR A 97 7.08 4.55 -3.97
CA TYR A 97 7.46 3.36 -4.74
C TYR A 97 6.55 2.21 -4.34
N LEU A 98 6.36 1.26 -5.24
CA LEU A 98 5.59 0.05 -4.96
C LEU A 98 6.04 -1.10 -5.83
N LEU A 99 5.66 -2.30 -5.42
CA LEU A 99 5.83 -3.54 -6.18
C LEU A 99 4.45 -4.18 -6.33
N THR A 100 4.08 -4.56 -7.54
CA THR A 100 2.78 -5.19 -7.79
C THR A 100 2.93 -6.33 -8.77
N THR A 101 2.17 -7.41 -8.57
CA THR A 101 2.12 -8.54 -9.49
C THR A 101 0.88 -8.51 -10.39
N THR A 102 -0.21 -7.91 -9.94
CA THR A 102 -1.51 -8.02 -10.62
C THR A 102 -2.21 -6.68 -10.84
N ALA A 103 -1.73 -5.59 -10.25
CA ALA A 103 -2.47 -4.32 -10.24
C ALA A 103 -1.76 -3.19 -10.99
N GLU A 104 -0.86 -3.54 -11.91
CA GLU A 104 -0.12 -2.53 -12.67
C GLU A 104 -1.06 -1.54 -13.37
N SER A 105 -2.13 -2.02 -14.00
CA SER A 105 -3.08 -1.17 -14.72
C SER A 105 -3.78 -0.20 -13.78
N PHE A 106 -4.14 -0.66 -12.58
CA PHE A 106 -4.76 0.20 -11.57
C PHE A 106 -3.83 1.35 -11.18
N PHE A 107 -2.58 1.03 -10.88
CA PHE A 107 -1.62 2.05 -10.47
C PHE A 107 -1.26 2.99 -11.62
N ALA A 108 -1.11 2.48 -12.83
CA ALA A 108 -0.84 3.31 -14.01
C ALA A 108 -1.96 4.34 -14.22
N LYS A 109 -3.21 3.94 -14.03
CA LYS A 109 -4.35 4.82 -14.13
C LYS A 109 -4.29 5.95 -13.08
N HIS A 110 -3.65 5.71 -11.95
CA HIS A 110 -3.53 6.69 -10.87
C HIS A 110 -2.19 7.44 -10.87
N GLY A 111 -1.47 7.42 -11.98
CA GLY A 111 -0.29 8.26 -12.17
C GLY A 111 1.04 7.59 -11.84
N TYR A 112 1.04 6.30 -11.54
CA TYR A 112 2.27 5.55 -11.32
C TYR A 112 2.82 5.07 -12.65
N GLN A 113 4.15 4.98 -12.73
CA GLN A 113 4.84 4.52 -13.93
C GLN A 113 5.87 3.48 -13.55
N ARG A 114 6.14 2.57 -14.49
CA ARG A 114 7.17 1.56 -14.30
C ARG A 114 8.54 2.20 -14.14
N ALA A 115 9.34 1.60 -13.28
CA ALA A 115 10.73 2.00 -13.10
C ALA A 115 11.61 0.76 -13.08
N ALA A 116 12.87 0.94 -13.47
CA ALA A 116 13.84 -0.13 -13.40
C ALA A 116 14.18 -0.40 -11.93
N ARG A 117 14.29 -1.68 -11.53
CA ARG A 117 14.64 -2.04 -10.16
C ARG A 117 16.00 -1.45 -9.76
N GLU A 118 16.92 -1.33 -10.72
CA GLU A 118 18.25 -0.77 -10.50
C GLU A 118 18.19 0.71 -10.10
N SER A 119 17.11 1.41 -10.43
CA SER A 119 16.94 2.82 -10.09
C SER A 119 16.41 3.03 -8.67
N ALA A 120 16.05 1.97 -7.96
CA ALA A 120 15.48 2.09 -6.62
C ALA A 120 16.50 2.69 -5.65
N PRO A 121 16.09 3.66 -4.80
CA PRO A 121 16.96 4.17 -3.75
C PRO A 121 17.36 3.06 -2.78
N ALA A 122 18.51 3.23 -2.13
CA ALA A 122 19.01 2.24 -1.18
C ALA A 122 17.99 1.92 -0.08
N ALA A 123 17.26 2.93 0.42
CA ALA A 123 16.25 2.73 1.45
C ALA A 123 15.13 1.79 0.97
N ILE A 124 14.72 1.91 -0.30
CA ILE A 124 13.70 1.04 -0.89
C ILE A 124 14.25 -0.36 -1.08
N ARG A 125 15.48 -0.49 -1.57
CA ARG A 125 16.12 -1.80 -1.76
C ARG A 125 16.29 -2.56 -0.46
N GLY A 126 16.41 -1.85 0.65
CA GLY A 126 16.55 -2.45 1.97
C GLY A 126 15.24 -2.95 2.57
N THR A 127 14.09 -2.64 1.97
CA THR A 127 12.81 -3.16 2.47
C THR A 127 12.70 -4.66 2.19
N ARG A 128 12.01 -5.38 3.05
CA ARG A 128 11.85 -6.82 2.86
C ARG A 128 11.03 -7.16 1.63
N GLU A 129 10.03 -6.33 1.29
CA GLU A 129 9.25 -6.55 0.07
C GLU A 129 10.12 -6.49 -1.17
N PHE A 130 10.96 -5.47 -1.28
CA PHE A 130 11.86 -5.33 -2.43
C PHE A 130 12.94 -6.42 -2.42
N ALA A 131 13.46 -6.75 -1.23
CA ALA A 131 14.60 -7.66 -1.09
C ALA A 131 14.25 -9.13 -1.34
N GLY A 132 12.96 -9.52 -1.29
CA GLY A 132 12.68 -10.92 -1.60
C GLY A 132 11.31 -11.48 -1.26
N ILE A 133 10.47 -10.84 -0.44
CA ILE A 133 9.16 -11.40 -0.15
C ILE A 133 8.16 -11.15 -1.28
N CYS A 134 8.37 -10.15 -2.12
CA CYS A 134 7.62 -10.00 -3.35
C CYS A 134 8.28 -10.84 -4.44
N PRO A 135 7.50 -11.50 -5.31
CA PRO A 135 8.08 -12.28 -6.40
C PRO A 135 8.99 -11.44 -7.31
N ALA A 136 10.01 -12.07 -7.87
CA ALA A 136 10.93 -11.40 -8.79
C ALA A 136 10.22 -10.88 -10.04
N SER A 137 9.05 -11.43 -10.38
CA SER A 137 8.22 -10.98 -11.48
C SER A 137 7.40 -9.73 -11.17
N SER A 138 7.45 -9.22 -9.93
CA SER A 138 6.71 -8.03 -9.55
C SER A 138 7.17 -6.82 -10.36
N THR A 139 6.20 -6.00 -10.79
CA THR A 139 6.47 -4.75 -11.48
C THR A 139 6.82 -3.67 -10.44
N PHE A 140 7.95 -3.01 -10.63
CA PHE A 140 8.37 -1.89 -9.79
C PHE A 140 7.82 -0.60 -10.38
N MET A 141 7.17 0.22 -9.56
CA MET A 141 6.53 1.46 -10.02
C MET A 141 6.81 2.60 -9.06
N LEU A 142 6.70 3.83 -9.57
CA LEU A 142 6.85 5.02 -8.73
C LEU A 142 5.90 6.12 -9.17
N ARG A 143 5.65 7.04 -8.22
CA ARG A 143 4.96 8.30 -8.50
C ARG A 143 5.57 9.41 -7.65
N HIS A 144 5.88 10.54 -8.28
CA HIS A 144 6.28 11.76 -7.56
C HIS A 144 5.02 12.45 -7.07
N ILE A 145 4.95 12.70 -5.77
CA ILE A 145 3.75 13.23 -5.10
C ILE A 145 3.96 14.60 -4.45
N SER A 146 5.17 15.10 -4.49
CA SER A 146 5.45 16.41 -3.88
C SER A 146 4.89 17.56 -4.72
#